data_d2250f621e1326dfa6979e158b71682e
#
_entry.id   d2250f621e1326dfa6979e158b71682e
#
_cell.length_a   1.000
_cell.length_b   1.000
_cell.length_c   1.000
_cell.angle_alpha   90.00
_cell.angle_beta   90.00
_cell.angle_gamma   90.00
#
_symmetry.space_group_name_H-M   'P 1'
#
loop_
_entity.id
_entity.type
_entity.pdbx_description
1 polymer ?
#
loop_
_entity_poly.entity_id
_entity_poly.type
_entity_poly.pdbx_seq_one_letter_code
_entity_poly.pdbx_strand_id
1 'polypeptide(L)'
;MTVPLSVLDLAPISAGSDAATALRNTVDLAQHAERWGYRRYWLAEHHYVAVASSSPAVLIGQIAAATRTIQVGAAAVQLGYTTAIAVVESFGILDAFYPGRIDLGVGRSGQRRTESLREAPSAPKPPRERHVVDGVVLPAPFDVGALMRNPRLRAIMATLQQPEAVSPDFGEQVADIVALLGGTYQTGGFEAHATPGESTSLRPWIFGSSKGQSARVAGELGLPFVSAYHIVPSTALEAIDAYRNAFRPSAALAQPY
;
A
#
# COMPACT_ATOMS: atom_id res chain seq x y z
N MET A 1 0.16 -25.92 11.52
CA MET A 1 -0.60 -24.70 11.19
C MET A 1 -0.40 -24.41 9.72
N THR A 2 -1.47 -24.23 8.95
CA THR A 2 -1.39 -23.79 7.56
C THR A 2 -1.21 -22.28 7.52
N VAL A 3 -0.23 -21.79 6.77
CA VAL A 3 -0.02 -20.35 6.55
C VAL A 3 -1.17 -19.82 5.70
N PRO A 4 -1.90 -18.77 6.13
CA PRO A 4 -2.96 -18.19 5.30
C PRO A 4 -2.36 -17.50 4.08
N LEU A 5 -2.92 -17.79 2.91
CA LEU A 5 -2.49 -17.22 1.64
C LEU A 5 -3.41 -16.07 1.22
N SER A 6 -2.87 -15.12 0.47
CA SER A 6 -3.59 -13.99 -0.11
C SER A 6 -3.18 -13.82 -1.58
N VAL A 7 -4.08 -13.26 -2.38
CA VAL A 7 -3.78 -12.85 -3.76
C VAL A 7 -3.38 -11.39 -3.77
N LEU A 8 -2.37 -11.02 -4.57
CA LEU A 8 -2.08 -9.64 -4.96
C LEU A 8 -2.32 -9.53 -6.46
N ASP A 9 -3.28 -8.72 -6.84
CA ASP A 9 -3.69 -8.49 -8.22
C ASP A 9 -3.42 -7.04 -8.66
N LEU A 10 -2.99 -6.89 -9.89
CA LEU A 10 -2.72 -5.62 -10.55
C LEU A 10 -3.75 -5.32 -11.66
N ALA A 11 -4.70 -6.22 -11.91
CA ALA A 11 -5.58 -6.19 -13.07
C ALA A 11 -4.79 -6.05 -14.40
N PRO A 12 -3.87 -6.98 -14.73
CA PRO A 12 -2.98 -6.84 -15.87
C PRO A 12 -3.74 -6.88 -17.19
N ILE A 13 -3.40 -5.95 -18.09
CA ILE A 13 -3.93 -5.93 -19.47
C ILE A 13 -2.99 -6.77 -20.34
N SER A 14 -3.41 -7.98 -20.67
CA SER A 14 -2.64 -8.89 -21.50
C SER A 14 -2.57 -8.41 -22.96
N ALA A 15 -1.53 -8.82 -23.69
CA ALA A 15 -1.41 -8.52 -25.11
C ALA A 15 -2.66 -9.01 -25.88
N GLY A 16 -3.24 -8.13 -26.70
CA GLY A 16 -4.45 -8.42 -27.45
C GLY A 16 -5.76 -8.29 -26.64
N SER A 17 -5.70 -7.86 -25.38
CA SER A 17 -6.83 -7.61 -24.50
C SER A 17 -7.01 -6.11 -24.20
N ASP A 18 -8.03 -5.76 -23.43
CA ASP A 18 -8.36 -4.40 -23.03
C ASP A 18 -8.56 -4.26 -21.50
N ALA A 19 -8.67 -3.02 -21.04
CA ALA A 19 -8.86 -2.71 -19.62
C ALA A 19 -10.19 -3.25 -19.08
N ALA A 20 -11.26 -3.23 -19.88
CA ALA A 20 -12.57 -3.73 -19.45
C ALA A 20 -12.55 -5.23 -19.20
N THR A 21 -11.84 -5.98 -20.04
CA THR A 21 -11.62 -7.42 -19.87
C THR A 21 -10.74 -7.69 -18.65
N ALA A 22 -9.64 -6.94 -18.45
CA ALA A 22 -8.79 -7.08 -17.27
C ALA A 22 -9.58 -6.86 -15.96
N LEU A 23 -10.43 -5.83 -15.90
CA LEU A 23 -11.26 -5.56 -14.72
C LEU A 23 -12.27 -6.67 -14.44
N ARG A 24 -12.93 -7.23 -15.49
CA ARG A 24 -13.82 -8.39 -15.33
C ARG A 24 -13.07 -9.64 -14.84
N ASN A 25 -11.88 -9.90 -15.38
CA ASN A 25 -11.03 -10.99 -14.95
C ASN A 25 -10.61 -10.86 -13.48
N THR A 26 -10.32 -9.65 -13.02
CA THR A 26 -10.01 -9.35 -11.62
C THR A 26 -11.18 -9.72 -10.69
N VAL A 27 -12.42 -9.37 -11.06
CA VAL A 27 -13.61 -9.75 -10.28
C VAL A 27 -13.81 -11.28 -10.28
N ASP A 28 -13.68 -11.93 -11.43
CA ASP A 28 -13.78 -13.38 -11.57
C ASP A 28 -12.69 -14.10 -10.74
N LEU A 29 -11.44 -13.63 -10.81
CA LEU A 29 -10.34 -14.18 -10.01
C LEU A 29 -10.60 -14.03 -8.49
N ALA A 30 -11.17 -12.91 -8.06
CA ALA A 30 -11.50 -12.71 -6.64
C ALA A 30 -12.58 -13.70 -6.17
N GLN A 31 -13.61 -13.97 -6.99
CA GLN A 31 -14.60 -15.00 -6.69
C GLN A 31 -13.99 -16.41 -6.64
N HIS A 32 -13.03 -16.72 -7.50
CA HIS A 32 -12.29 -17.98 -7.45
C HIS A 32 -11.40 -18.06 -6.21
N ALA A 33 -10.66 -16.99 -5.88
CA ALA A 33 -9.83 -16.94 -4.68
C ALA A 33 -10.67 -17.19 -3.42
N GLU A 34 -11.87 -16.61 -3.34
CA GLU A 34 -12.80 -16.87 -2.25
C GLU A 34 -13.19 -18.35 -2.16
N ARG A 35 -13.58 -18.97 -3.29
CA ARG A 35 -13.92 -20.42 -3.35
C ARG A 35 -12.75 -21.33 -2.98
N TRP A 36 -11.53 -20.92 -3.29
CA TRP A 36 -10.30 -21.65 -2.95
C TRP A 36 -9.81 -21.42 -1.52
N GLY A 37 -10.50 -20.57 -0.74
CA GLY A 37 -10.20 -20.34 0.66
C GLY A 37 -9.01 -19.40 0.90
N TYR A 38 -8.67 -18.55 -0.06
CA TYR A 38 -7.70 -17.47 0.19
C TYR A 38 -8.24 -16.51 1.24
N ARG A 39 -7.34 -16.02 2.08
CA ARG A 39 -7.72 -15.14 3.20
C ARG A 39 -8.05 -13.73 2.73
N ARG A 40 -7.26 -13.18 1.81
CA ARG A 40 -7.36 -11.80 1.33
C ARG A 40 -7.17 -11.70 -0.17
N TYR A 41 -7.79 -10.70 -0.74
CA TYR A 41 -7.56 -10.26 -2.11
C TYR A 41 -7.09 -8.81 -2.09
N TRP A 42 -5.84 -8.59 -2.45
CA TRP A 42 -5.21 -7.28 -2.46
C TRP A 42 -5.14 -6.71 -3.86
N LEU A 43 -5.45 -5.42 -3.99
CA LEU A 43 -5.34 -4.66 -5.24
C LEU A 43 -4.19 -3.66 -5.16
N ALA A 44 -3.28 -3.71 -6.11
CA ALA A 44 -2.23 -2.69 -6.25
C ALA A 44 -2.82 -1.39 -6.82
N GLU A 45 -2.15 -0.27 -6.58
CA GLU A 45 -2.40 1.00 -7.26
C GLU A 45 -1.26 1.30 -8.21
N HIS A 46 -1.55 1.33 -9.51
CA HIS A 46 -0.58 1.67 -10.56
C HIS A 46 -1.18 2.60 -11.60
N HIS A 47 -0.35 3.52 -12.11
CA HIS A 47 -0.71 4.52 -13.09
C HIS A 47 0.23 4.48 -14.30
N TYR A 48 -0.29 4.76 -15.49
CA TYR A 48 0.48 4.87 -16.76
C TYR A 48 1.24 3.62 -17.19
N VAL A 49 0.80 2.45 -16.75
CA VAL A 49 1.34 1.13 -17.13
C VAL A 49 0.22 0.22 -17.62
N ALA A 50 0.56 -0.93 -18.19
CA ALA A 50 -0.42 -1.85 -18.78
C ALA A 50 -1.19 -2.67 -17.72
N VAL A 51 -1.77 -1.98 -16.74
CA VAL A 51 -2.65 -2.56 -15.72
C VAL A 51 -3.87 -1.66 -15.51
N ALA A 52 -5.00 -2.23 -15.13
CA ALA A 52 -6.26 -1.49 -14.98
C ALA A 52 -6.55 -1.06 -13.53
N SER A 53 -5.75 -1.47 -12.56
CA SER A 53 -5.93 -1.13 -11.13
C SER A 53 -5.28 0.24 -10.81
N SER A 54 -5.95 1.32 -11.24
CA SER A 54 -5.51 2.70 -10.98
C SER A 54 -6.28 3.41 -9.87
N SER A 55 -7.38 2.83 -9.40
CA SER A 55 -8.19 3.34 -8.28
C SER A 55 -8.66 2.16 -7.42
N PRO A 56 -7.84 1.74 -6.44
CA PRO A 56 -8.16 0.57 -5.62
C PRO A 56 -9.52 0.68 -4.94
N ALA A 57 -9.88 1.81 -4.34
CA ALA A 57 -11.16 1.97 -3.65
C ALA A 57 -12.37 1.66 -4.57
N VAL A 58 -12.35 2.15 -5.82
CA VAL A 58 -13.42 1.88 -6.78
C VAL A 58 -13.52 0.39 -7.11
N LEU A 59 -12.36 -0.27 -7.35
CA LEU A 59 -12.34 -1.67 -7.73
C LEU A 59 -12.62 -2.61 -6.55
N ILE A 60 -12.19 -2.27 -5.34
CA ILE A 60 -12.53 -2.97 -4.09
C ILE A 60 -14.06 -3.06 -3.94
N GLY A 61 -14.79 -1.97 -4.18
CA GLY A 61 -16.25 -1.96 -4.10
C GLY A 61 -16.89 -2.98 -5.05
N GLN A 62 -16.39 -3.11 -6.29
CA GLN A 62 -16.89 -4.08 -7.26
C GLN A 62 -16.60 -5.53 -6.82
N ILE A 63 -15.41 -5.80 -6.31
CA ILE A 63 -15.03 -7.13 -5.82
C ILE A 63 -15.82 -7.48 -4.56
N ALA A 64 -15.95 -6.56 -3.62
CA ALA A 64 -16.69 -6.79 -2.39
C ALA A 64 -18.18 -7.06 -2.65
N ALA A 65 -18.78 -6.41 -3.67
CA ALA A 65 -20.13 -6.68 -4.12
C ALA A 65 -20.28 -8.07 -4.78
N ALA A 66 -19.23 -8.55 -5.44
CA ALA A 66 -19.22 -9.83 -6.16
C ALA A 66 -18.80 -11.03 -5.30
N THR A 67 -18.34 -10.81 -4.07
CA THR A 67 -17.86 -11.82 -3.11
C THR A 67 -18.58 -11.69 -1.77
N ARG A 68 -18.42 -12.66 -0.85
CA ARG A 68 -19.20 -12.70 0.40
C ARG A 68 -18.35 -12.68 1.67
N THR A 69 -17.19 -13.32 1.67
CA THR A 69 -16.41 -13.63 2.88
C THR A 69 -14.94 -13.22 2.80
N ILE A 70 -14.34 -13.23 1.60
CA ILE A 70 -12.94 -12.86 1.41
C ILE A 70 -12.74 -11.38 1.80
N GLN A 71 -11.67 -11.10 2.52
CA GLN A 71 -11.26 -9.72 2.80
C GLN A 71 -10.67 -9.12 1.55
N VAL A 72 -11.03 -7.87 1.24
CA VAL A 72 -10.57 -7.15 0.05
C VAL A 72 -9.88 -5.85 0.47
N GLY A 73 -8.70 -5.58 -0.07
CA GLY A 73 -7.96 -4.41 0.34
C GLY A 73 -7.03 -3.81 -0.72
N ALA A 74 -6.48 -2.65 -0.43
CA ALA A 74 -5.46 -2.01 -1.25
C ALA A 74 -4.05 -2.44 -0.83
N ALA A 75 -3.18 -2.70 -1.81
CA ALA A 75 -1.78 -3.02 -1.57
C ALA A 75 -0.85 -2.28 -2.56
N ALA A 76 -0.79 -0.97 -2.42
CA ALA A 76 -1.36 -0.09 -1.40
C ALA A 76 -1.85 1.21 -2.05
N VAL A 77 -2.71 1.95 -1.36
CA VAL A 77 -3.01 3.35 -1.73
C VAL A 77 -1.72 4.15 -1.63
N GLN A 78 -1.39 4.88 -2.69
CA GLN A 78 -0.18 5.72 -2.75
C GLN A 78 -0.44 7.10 -2.13
N LEU A 79 -0.13 7.27 -0.84
CA LEU A 79 -0.43 8.51 -0.09
C LEU A 79 0.22 9.77 -0.70
N GLY A 80 1.24 9.62 -1.53
CA GLY A 80 1.82 10.75 -2.25
C GLY A 80 0.89 11.42 -3.26
N TYR A 81 -0.26 10.83 -3.59
CA TYR A 81 -1.20 11.33 -4.61
C TYR A 81 -2.59 11.65 -4.05
N THR A 82 -2.79 11.50 -2.76
CA THR A 82 -4.08 11.71 -2.10
C THR A 82 -3.90 12.28 -0.69
N THR A 83 -4.98 12.71 -0.06
CA THR A 83 -4.99 13.21 1.31
C THR A 83 -5.48 12.14 2.29
N ALA A 84 -5.08 12.23 3.56
CA ALA A 84 -5.54 11.33 4.61
C ALA A 84 -7.07 11.29 4.70
N ILE A 85 -7.73 12.45 4.65
CA ILE A 85 -9.19 12.54 4.72
C ILE A 85 -9.87 11.84 3.53
N ALA A 86 -9.40 12.03 2.30
CA ALA A 86 -9.99 11.40 1.12
C ALA A 86 -9.87 9.86 1.16
N VAL A 87 -8.76 9.35 1.71
CA VAL A 87 -8.56 7.92 1.93
C VAL A 87 -9.53 7.38 2.96
N VAL A 88 -9.64 8.04 4.13
CA VAL A 88 -10.51 7.61 5.23
C VAL A 88 -11.98 7.63 4.81
N GLU A 89 -12.44 8.67 4.13
CA GLU A 89 -13.82 8.75 3.63
C GLU A 89 -14.11 7.68 2.58
N SER A 90 -13.22 7.48 1.61
CA SER A 90 -13.42 6.47 0.56
C SER A 90 -13.49 5.05 1.13
N PHE A 91 -12.59 4.70 2.04
CA PHE A 91 -12.58 3.39 2.68
C PHE A 91 -13.68 3.25 3.74
N GLY A 92 -14.09 4.34 4.38
CA GLY A 92 -15.24 4.39 5.26
C GLY A 92 -16.56 4.05 4.54
N ILE A 93 -16.75 4.56 3.31
CA ILE A 93 -17.88 4.19 2.46
C ILE A 93 -17.85 2.67 2.18
N LEU A 94 -16.68 2.13 1.85
CA LEU A 94 -16.54 0.71 1.59
C LEU A 94 -16.85 -0.14 2.83
N ASP A 95 -16.33 0.23 4.00
CA ASP A 95 -16.59 -0.50 5.25
C ASP A 95 -18.06 -0.40 5.67
N ALA A 96 -18.73 0.74 5.43
CA ALA A 96 -20.15 0.90 5.67
C ALA A 96 -21.02 -0.05 4.84
N PHE A 97 -20.63 -0.32 3.57
CA PHE A 97 -21.31 -1.31 2.74
C PHE A 97 -20.91 -2.76 3.05
N TYR A 98 -19.66 -2.98 3.45
CA TYR A 98 -19.07 -4.32 3.64
C TYR A 98 -18.33 -4.42 4.98
N PRO A 99 -19.02 -4.28 6.12
CA PRO A 99 -18.39 -4.16 7.44
C PRO A 99 -17.44 -5.33 7.75
N GLY A 100 -16.22 -4.97 8.18
CA GLY A 100 -15.20 -5.94 8.58
C GLY A 100 -14.54 -6.74 7.44
N ARG A 101 -14.85 -6.41 6.18
CA ARG A 101 -14.29 -7.07 4.99
C ARG A 101 -13.24 -6.24 4.26
N ILE A 102 -13.06 -5.00 4.65
CA ILE A 102 -12.22 -4.04 3.94
C ILE A 102 -10.90 -3.86 4.68
N ASP A 103 -9.79 -4.01 3.97
CA ASP A 103 -8.44 -3.75 4.48
C ASP A 103 -7.88 -2.46 3.81
N LEU A 104 -7.49 -1.49 4.61
CA LEU A 104 -6.87 -0.25 4.15
C LEU A 104 -5.35 -0.37 4.11
N GLY A 105 -4.78 -0.75 2.98
CA GLY A 105 -3.34 -0.75 2.80
C GLY A 105 -2.83 0.58 2.25
N VAL A 106 -1.80 1.15 2.86
CA VAL A 106 -1.18 2.41 2.45
C VAL A 106 0.31 2.27 2.23
N GLY A 107 0.83 3.02 1.28
CA GLY A 107 2.24 2.97 0.88
C GLY A 107 2.80 4.31 0.46
N ARG A 108 4.14 4.39 0.48
CA ARG A 108 4.92 5.61 0.29
C ARG A 108 5.45 5.80 -1.15
N SER A 109 5.04 4.96 -2.10
CA SER A 109 5.69 4.90 -3.43
C SER A 109 5.80 6.25 -4.16
N GLY A 110 4.75 7.06 -4.17
CA GLY A 110 4.75 8.38 -4.80
C GLY A 110 5.69 9.37 -4.12
N GLN A 111 5.63 9.45 -2.79
CA GLN A 111 6.50 10.33 -1.99
C GLN A 111 7.97 9.94 -2.13
N ARG A 112 8.31 8.66 -2.02
CA ARG A 112 9.69 8.15 -2.16
C ARG A 112 10.28 8.50 -3.52
N ARG A 113 9.48 8.48 -4.57
CA ARG A 113 9.92 8.92 -5.91
C ARG A 113 10.27 10.40 -5.92
N THR A 114 9.40 11.25 -5.40
CA THR A 114 9.63 12.69 -5.33
C THR A 114 10.86 13.03 -4.51
N GLU A 115 11.05 12.38 -3.37
CA GLU A 115 12.24 12.54 -2.52
C GLU A 115 13.51 12.12 -3.23
N SER A 116 13.51 10.93 -3.88
CA SER A 116 14.68 10.43 -4.59
C SER A 116 15.12 11.31 -5.77
N LEU A 117 14.21 12.13 -6.30
CA LEU A 117 14.53 13.12 -7.32
C LEU A 117 15.18 14.39 -6.76
N ARG A 118 14.97 14.66 -5.48
CA ARG A 118 15.59 15.80 -4.76
C ARG A 118 16.90 15.43 -4.06
N GLU A 119 17.08 14.13 -3.77
CA GLU A 119 18.32 13.62 -3.15
C GLU A 119 19.48 13.72 -4.15
N ALA A 120 20.64 14.18 -3.67
CA ALA A 120 21.87 14.09 -4.45
C ALA A 120 22.19 12.63 -4.78
N PRO A 121 22.83 12.34 -5.93
CA PRO A 121 23.23 10.97 -6.27
C PRO A 121 24.06 10.38 -5.12
N SER A 122 23.55 9.33 -4.49
CA SER A 122 24.31 8.62 -3.47
C SER A 122 25.50 7.90 -4.09
N ALA A 123 26.61 7.81 -3.36
CA ALA A 123 27.77 7.03 -3.81
C ALA A 123 27.35 5.61 -4.20
N PRO A 124 27.98 5.03 -5.22
CA PRO A 124 27.70 3.64 -5.62
C PRO A 124 27.86 2.73 -4.40
N LYS A 125 26.81 2.01 -4.06
CA LYS A 125 26.91 0.97 -3.04
C LYS A 125 27.71 -0.21 -3.60
N PRO A 126 28.51 -0.89 -2.77
CA PRO A 126 29.22 -2.09 -3.22
C PRO A 126 28.19 -3.10 -3.79
N PRO A 127 28.54 -3.82 -4.88
CA PRO A 127 27.66 -4.82 -5.45
C PRO A 127 27.34 -5.87 -4.40
N ARG A 128 26.05 -6.06 -4.15
CA ARG A 128 25.56 -7.18 -3.33
C ARG A 128 25.27 -8.33 -4.27
N GLU A 129 25.86 -9.48 -4.00
CA GLU A 129 25.58 -10.70 -4.75
C GLU A 129 24.29 -11.37 -4.26
N ARG A 130 23.71 -12.22 -5.12
CA ARG A 130 22.60 -13.09 -4.73
C ARG A 130 23.05 -14.00 -3.59
N HIS A 131 22.26 -14.06 -2.53
CA HIS A 131 22.50 -14.98 -1.39
C HIS A 131 21.17 -15.53 -0.86
N VAL A 132 21.27 -16.53 0.02
CA VAL A 132 20.08 -17.16 0.64
C VAL A 132 20.24 -17.08 2.15
N VAL A 133 19.19 -16.66 2.85
CA VAL A 133 19.11 -16.60 4.31
C VAL A 133 17.86 -17.37 4.74
N ASP A 134 18.03 -18.42 5.51
CA ASP A 134 16.94 -19.27 6.03
C ASP A 134 15.93 -19.71 4.95
N GLY A 135 16.44 -20.06 3.76
CA GLY A 135 15.62 -20.46 2.61
C GLY A 135 15.03 -19.31 1.79
N VAL A 136 15.17 -18.06 2.23
CA VAL A 136 14.74 -16.88 1.49
C VAL A 136 15.83 -16.44 0.52
N VAL A 137 15.50 -16.36 -0.78
CA VAL A 137 16.42 -15.91 -1.83
C VAL A 137 16.45 -14.39 -1.85
N LEU A 138 17.62 -13.80 -1.61
CA LEU A 138 17.88 -12.37 -1.73
C LEU A 138 18.73 -12.11 -2.98
N PRO A 139 18.13 -11.71 -4.10
CA PRO A 139 18.86 -11.45 -5.33
C PRO A 139 19.70 -10.18 -5.23
N ALA A 140 20.59 -9.97 -6.19
CA ALA A 140 21.30 -8.71 -6.35
C ALA A 140 20.31 -7.54 -6.48
N PRO A 141 20.58 -6.36 -5.89
CA PRO A 141 19.70 -5.21 -5.98
C PRO A 141 19.50 -4.77 -7.43
N PHE A 142 18.26 -4.50 -7.80
CA PHE A 142 17.93 -3.85 -9.06
C PHE A 142 17.98 -2.33 -8.91
N ASP A 143 18.57 -1.62 -9.88
CA ASP A 143 18.62 -0.14 -9.86
C ASP A 143 17.29 0.47 -10.35
N VAL A 144 16.35 0.60 -9.46
CA VAL A 144 15.09 1.31 -9.73
C VAL A 144 15.32 2.78 -10.08
N GLY A 145 16.39 3.39 -9.58
CA GLY A 145 16.74 4.79 -9.84
C GLY A 145 17.05 5.04 -11.32
N ALA A 146 17.59 4.04 -12.03
CA ALA A 146 17.82 4.15 -13.48
C ALA A 146 16.51 4.38 -14.25
N LEU A 147 15.45 3.69 -13.87
CA LEU A 147 14.13 3.87 -14.48
C LEU A 147 13.56 5.27 -14.21
N MET A 148 13.76 5.79 -13.00
CA MET A 148 13.27 7.12 -12.59
C MET A 148 14.06 8.28 -13.21
N ARG A 149 15.23 8.05 -13.77
CA ARG A 149 16.00 9.07 -14.53
C ARG A 149 15.40 9.38 -15.91
N ASN A 150 14.44 8.59 -16.40
CA ASN A 150 13.77 8.85 -17.68
C ASN A 150 12.90 10.13 -17.61
N PRO A 151 13.22 11.18 -18.42
CA PRO A 151 12.51 12.45 -18.36
C PRO A 151 11.02 12.34 -18.70
N ARG A 152 10.68 11.45 -19.65
CA ARG A 152 9.29 11.19 -20.03
C ARG A 152 8.49 10.60 -18.87
N LEU A 153 9.05 9.61 -18.17
CA LEU A 153 8.39 8.99 -17.03
C LEU A 153 8.19 9.99 -15.90
N ARG A 154 9.19 10.84 -15.65
CA ARG A 154 9.09 11.91 -14.66
C ARG A 154 7.96 12.89 -14.96
N ALA A 155 7.89 13.38 -16.20
CA ALA A 155 6.85 14.31 -16.63
C ALA A 155 5.45 13.70 -16.49
N ILE A 156 5.28 12.45 -16.90
CA ILE A 156 4.00 11.76 -16.77
C ILE A 156 3.62 11.56 -15.29
N MET A 157 4.56 11.11 -14.45
CA MET A 157 4.29 10.90 -13.01
C MET A 157 3.97 12.20 -12.26
N ALA A 158 4.49 13.33 -12.71
CA ALA A 158 4.16 14.64 -12.12
C ALA A 158 2.67 14.99 -12.25
N THR A 159 1.96 14.44 -13.22
CA THR A 159 0.51 14.69 -13.42
C THR A 159 -0.38 13.96 -12.39
N LEU A 160 0.18 13.09 -11.56
CA LEU A 160 -0.56 12.42 -10.48
C LEU A 160 -0.81 13.32 -9.26
N GLN A 161 -0.16 14.47 -9.20
CA GLN A 161 -0.38 15.48 -8.17
C GLN A 161 -0.92 16.77 -8.79
N GLN A 162 -1.62 17.56 -8.00
CA GLN A 162 -1.96 18.93 -8.41
C GLN A 162 -0.68 19.74 -8.62
N PRO A 163 -0.68 20.70 -9.54
CA PRO A 163 0.46 21.58 -9.73
C PRO A 163 0.92 22.21 -8.40
N GLU A 164 2.23 22.20 -8.16
CA GLU A 164 2.86 22.74 -6.95
C GLU A 164 2.50 22.04 -5.64
N ALA A 165 1.71 20.96 -5.67
CA ALA A 165 1.37 20.21 -4.46
C ALA A 165 2.61 19.57 -3.83
N VAL A 166 2.70 19.69 -2.51
CA VAL A 166 3.72 19.04 -1.68
C VAL A 166 3.03 18.02 -0.79
N SER A 167 3.40 16.75 -0.95
CA SER A 167 2.89 15.71 -0.06
C SER A 167 3.44 15.94 1.36
N PRO A 168 2.60 15.87 2.40
CA PRO A 168 3.04 15.84 3.79
C PRO A 168 3.98 14.66 4.05
N ASP A 169 4.65 14.66 5.20
CA ASP A 169 5.45 13.50 5.63
C ASP A 169 4.58 12.24 5.73
N PHE A 170 5.13 11.10 5.34
CA PHE A 170 4.37 9.84 5.34
C PHE A 170 3.92 9.42 6.74
N GLY A 171 4.76 9.63 7.75
CA GLY A 171 4.42 9.33 9.14
C GLY A 171 3.29 10.22 9.64
N GLU A 172 3.31 11.51 9.30
CA GLU A 172 2.22 12.45 9.59
C GLU A 172 0.93 12.02 8.92
N GLN A 173 0.95 11.70 7.62
CA GLN A 173 -0.25 11.24 6.91
C GLN A 173 -0.85 9.95 7.52
N VAL A 174 0.00 8.99 7.94
CA VAL A 174 -0.48 7.77 8.60
C VAL A 174 -1.05 8.07 9.97
N ALA A 175 -0.43 8.97 10.73
CA ALA A 175 -0.95 9.43 12.03
C ALA A 175 -2.30 10.13 11.87
N ASP A 176 -2.44 10.98 10.86
CA ASP A 176 -3.70 11.63 10.51
C ASP A 176 -4.80 10.61 10.16
N ILE A 177 -4.48 9.59 9.36
CA ILE A 177 -5.42 8.50 9.05
C ILE A 177 -5.88 7.79 10.32
N VAL A 178 -4.96 7.46 11.24
CA VAL A 178 -5.29 6.80 12.51
C VAL A 178 -6.17 7.71 13.37
N ALA A 179 -5.86 9.00 13.46
CA ALA A 179 -6.62 9.98 14.22
C ALA A 179 -8.03 10.18 13.62
N LEU A 180 -8.16 10.28 12.29
CA LEU A 180 -9.45 10.41 11.60
C LEU A 180 -10.33 9.16 11.80
N LEU A 181 -9.77 7.96 11.71
CA LEU A 181 -10.49 6.72 11.99
C LEU A 181 -10.92 6.63 13.45
N GLY A 182 -10.13 7.16 14.38
CA GLY A 182 -10.39 7.19 15.81
C GLY A 182 -11.28 8.36 16.29
N GLY A 183 -11.68 9.30 15.41
CA GLY A 183 -12.45 10.49 15.78
C GLY A 183 -11.70 11.48 16.69
N THR A 184 -10.37 11.50 16.61
CA THR A 184 -9.50 12.35 17.45
C THR A 184 -8.65 13.35 16.64
N TYR A 185 -8.97 13.48 15.36
CA TYR A 185 -8.19 14.37 14.49
C TYR A 185 -8.45 15.84 14.78
N GLN A 186 -7.37 16.61 14.87
CA GLN A 186 -7.43 18.05 15.09
C GLN A 186 -6.59 18.79 14.07
N THR A 187 -7.08 19.92 13.60
CA THR A 187 -6.36 20.81 12.69
C THR A 187 -6.70 22.27 12.98
N GLY A 188 -5.70 23.15 13.00
CA GLY A 188 -5.92 24.58 13.28
C GLY A 188 -6.56 24.88 14.63
N GLY A 189 -6.48 23.97 15.61
CA GLY A 189 -7.11 24.10 16.93
C GLY A 189 -8.57 23.64 16.97
N PHE A 190 -9.08 22.98 15.93
CA PHE A 190 -10.45 22.48 15.82
C PHE A 190 -10.46 20.95 15.64
N GLU A 191 -11.47 20.31 16.18
CA GLU A 191 -11.78 18.91 15.88
C GLU A 191 -12.37 18.82 14.48
N ALA A 192 -11.97 17.77 13.73
CA ALA A 192 -12.52 17.50 12.41
C ALA A 192 -12.83 16.00 12.28
N HIS A 193 -13.99 15.70 11.71
CA HIS A 193 -14.57 14.37 11.65
C HIS A 193 -14.68 13.87 10.22
N ALA A 194 -14.30 12.61 10.00
CA ALA A 194 -14.34 11.95 8.70
C ALA A 194 -15.54 11.01 8.58
N THR A 195 -16.65 11.50 8.06
CA THR A 195 -17.85 10.68 7.86
C THR A 195 -17.87 10.13 6.42
N PRO A 196 -18.02 8.78 6.24
CA PRO A 196 -18.38 7.76 7.23
C PRO A 196 -17.20 6.96 7.83
N GLY A 197 -15.94 7.40 7.66
CA GLY A 197 -14.75 6.63 8.03
C GLY A 197 -14.50 6.52 9.53
N GLU A 198 -14.99 7.49 10.30
CA GLU A 198 -14.84 7.53 11.76
C GLU A 198 -15.56 6.37 12.46
N SER A 199 -14.92 5.81 13.48
CA SER A 199 -15.45 4.68 14.28
C SER A 199 -15.70 3.39 13.51
N THR A 200 -15.09 3.24 12.33
CA THR A 200 -15.11 1.99 11.56
C THR A 200 -14.16 0.93 12.13
N SER A 201 -14.27 -0.31 11.64
CA SER A 201 -13.32 -1.38 11.98
C SER A 201 -12.03 -1.34 11.17
N LEU A 202 -11.87 -0.36 10.30
CA LEU A 202 -10.70 -0.19 9.43
C LEU A 202 -9.41 -0.03 10.22
N ARG A 203 -8.37 -0.73 9.76
CA ARG A 203 -7.01 -0.60 10.30
C ARG A 203 -6.04 -0.39 9.15
N PRO A 204 -5.17 0.63 9.22
CA PRO A 204 -4.15 0.80 8.20
C PRO A 204 -3.15 -0.36 8.23
N TRP A 205 -2.84 -0.90 7.05
CA TRP A 205 -1.74 -1.81 6.80
C TRP A 205 -0.64 -1.02 6.09
N ILE A 206 0.58 -1.08 6.59
CA ILE A 206 1.68 -0.33 6.01
C ILE A 206 2.48 -1.23 5.07
N PHE A 207 2.55 -0.84 3.80
CA PHE A 207 3.33 -1.53 2.79
C PHE A 207 4.68 -0.86 2.58
N GLY A 208 5.76 -1.65 2.64
CA GLY A 208 7.12 -1.14 2.45
C GLY A 208 8.07 -2.19 1.91
N SER A 209 9.18 -1.75 1.29
CA SER A 209 10.17 -2.65 0.68
C SER A 209 11.59 -2.46 1.22
N SER A 210 11.79 -1.63 2.24
CA SER A 210 13.11 -1.34 2.81
C SER A 210 13.02 -1.01 4.30
N LYS A 211 14.16 -0.99 4.98
CA LYS A 211 14.30 -0.54 6.38
C LYS A 211 14.04 0.95 6.62
N GLY A 212 13.38 1.60 5.66
CA GLY A 212 13.10 3.04 5.69
C GLY A 212 11.91 3.42 6.55
N GLN A 213 11.33 4.58 6.24
CA GLN A 213 10.27 5.19 7.02
C GLN A 213 9.03 4.30 7.18
N SER A 214 8.60 3.58 6.13
CA SER A 214 7.40 2.74 6.21
C SER A 214 7.49 1.67 7.29
N ALA A 215 8.62 0.95 7.37
CA ALA A 215 8.83 -0.08 8.40
C ALA A 215 8.85 0.53 9.81
N ARG A 216 9.52 1.67 9.97
CA ARG A 216 9.60 2.38 11.26
C ARG A 216 8.24 2.91 11.70
N VAL A 217 7.51 3.64 10.83
CA VAL A 217 6.18 4.18 11.12
C VAL A 217 5.19 3.08 11.50
N ALA A 218 5.18 1.96 10.77
CA ALA A 218 4.36 0.80 11.11
C ALA A 218 4.67 0.29 12.53
N GLY A 219 5.96 0.15 12.86
CA GLY A 219 6.40 -0.30 14.18
C GLY A 219 6.04 0.69 15.29
N GLU A 220 6.38 1.96 15.14
CA GLU A 220 6.14 3.01 16.14
C GLU A 220 4.65 3.20 16.45
N LEU A 221 3.77 3.04 15.45
CA LEU A 221 2.32 3.15 15.60
C LEU A 221 1.64 1.80 15.94
N GLY A 222 2.40 0.70 16.05
CA GLY A 222 1.85 -0.63 16.34
C GLY A 222 0.87 -1.12 15.27
N LEU A 223 1.16 -0.85 13.99
CA LEU A 223 0.33 -1.23 12.85
C LEU A 223 0.91 -2.46 12.13
N PRO A 224 0.10 -3.25 11.43
CA PRO A 224 0.59 -4.37 10.62
C PRO A 224 1.48 -3.88 9.47
N PHE A 225 2.58 -4.59 9.22
CA PHE A 225 3.54 -4.30 8.18
C PHE A 225 3.63 -5.40 7.13
N VAL A 226 3.60 -5.02 5.87
CA VAL A 226 3.79 -5.93 4.74
C VAL A 226 5.10 -5.61 4.02
N SER A 227 6.05 -6.54 4.06
CA SER A 227 7.29 -6.43 3.29
C SER A 227 7.03 -6.75 1.83
N ALA A 228 7.19 -5.77 0.95
CA ALA A 228 6.98 -5.91 -0.49
C ALA A 228 8.17 -6.62 -1.17
N TYR A 229 8.35 -7.91 -0.86
CA TYR A 229 9.44 -8.74 -1.37
C TYR A 229 9.53 -8.73 -2.91
N HIS A 230 8.39 -8.74 -3.59
CA HIS A 230 8.31 -8.73 -5.06
C HIS A 230 8.87 -7.45 -5.71
N ILE A 231 8.97 -6.34 -4.96
CA ILE A 231 9.49 -5.06 -5.48
C ILE A 231 11.00 -4.95 -5.21
N VAL A 232 11.44 -5.16 -3.97
CA VAL A 232 12.85 -5.06 -3.57
C VAL A 232 13.21 -6.23 -2.65
N PRO A 233 13.33 -7.45 -3.20
CA PRO A 233 13.60 -8.64 -2.40
C PRO A 233 14.91 -8.58 -1.63
N SER A 234 15.92 -7.89 -2.16
CA SER A 234 17.24 -7.75 -1.55
C SER A 234 17.26 -7.05 -0.18
N THR A 235 16.19 -6.35 0.19
CA THR A 235 16.07 -5.61 1.46
C THR A 235 14.90 -6.09 2.33
N ALA A 236 14.23 -7.17 1.95
CA ALA A 236 13.01 -7.62 2.62
C ALA A 236 13.24 -7.98 4.09
N LEU A 237 14.31 -8.74 4.40
CA LEU A 237 14.64 -9.10 5.79
C LEU A 237 15.04 -7.87 6.62
N GLU A 238 15.84 -6.95 6.05
CA GLU A 238 16.19 -5.69 6.72
C GLU A 238 14.94 -4.84 7.04
N ALA A 239 13.92 -4.88 6.17
CA ALA A 239 12.66 -4.18 6.41
C ALA A 239 11.85 -4.80 7.56
N ILE A 240 11.79 -6.14 7.62
CA ILE A 240 11.12 -6.87 8.69
C ILE A 240 11.81 -6.61 10.04
N ASP A 241 13.14 -6.65 10.07
CA ASP A 241 13.90 -6.40 11.30
C ASP A 241 13.72 -4.94 11.77
N ALA A 242 13.75 -3.98 10.85
CA ALA A 242 13.51 -2.58 11.19
C ALA A 242 12.10 -2.36 11.77
N TYR A 243 11.09 -3.03 11.22
CA TYR A 243 9.73 -3.01 11.75
C TYR A 243 9.66 -3.60 13.16
N ARG A 244 10.20 -4.81 13.35
CA ARG A 244 10.20 -5.50 14.66
C ARG A 244 10.91 -4.72 15.74
N ASN A 245 12.06 -4.12 15.40
CA ASN A 245 12.85 -3.32 16.33
C ASN A 245 12.16 -2.00 16.74
N ALA A 246 11.35 -1.43 15.85
CA ALA A 246 10.59 -0.22 16.12
C ALA A 246 9.24 -0.49 16.79
N PHE A 247 8.78 -1.74 16.82
CA PHE A 247 7.41 -2.08 17.21
C PHE A 247 7.08 -1.69 18.65
N ARG A 248 5.95 -1.02 18.80
CA ARG A 248 5.32 -0.70 20.07
C ARG A 248 3.89 -1.26 20.05
N PRO A 249 3.45 -1.99 21.10
CA PRO A 249 2.08 -2.45 21.19
C PRO A 249 1.09 -1.30 21.10
N SER A 250 -0.03 -1.54 20.42
CA SER A 250 -1.14 -0.60 20.26
C SER A 250 -2.48 -1.30 20.48
N ALA A 251 -3.58 -0.54 20.42
CA ALA A 251 -4.92 -1.13 20.40
C ALA A 251 -5.17 -1.99 19.15
N ALA A 252 -4.40 -1.78 18.06
CA ALA A 252 -4.50 -2.57 16.85
C ALA A 252 -3.77 -3.91 16.96
N LEU A 253 -2.57 -3.93 17.56
CA LEU A 253 -1.71 -5.11 17.66
C LEU A 253 -0.98 -5.17 19.00
N ALA A 254 -1.04 -6.33 19.66
CA ALA A 254 -0.26 -6.60 20.86
C ALA A 254 1.20 -7.03 20.56
N GLN A 255 1.45 -7.52 19.36
CA GLN A 255 2.77 -8.00 18.90
C GLN A 255 2.94 -7.74 17.40
N PRO A 256 4.18 -7.73 16.88
CA PRO A 256 4.45 -7.52 15.45
C PRO A 256 3.71 -8.53 14.57
N TYR A 257 3.12 -8.03 13.46
CA TYR A 257 2.38 -8.83 12.50
C TYR A 257 2.89 -8.54 11.09
#